data_8d9fc6576bf18b66a786a0cc884b72ff
#
_entry.id   8d9fc6576bf18b66a786a0cc884b72ff
#
_cell.length_a   1.000
_cell.length_b   1.000
_cell.length_c   1.000
_cell.angle_alpha   90.00
_cell.angle_beta   90.00
_cell.angle_gamma   90.00
#
_symmetry.space_group_name_H-M   'P 1'
#
loop_
_entity.id
_entity.type
_entity.pdbx_description
1 polymer ?
#
loop_
_entity_poly.entity_id
_entity_poly.type
_entity_poly.pdbx_seq_one_letter_code
_entity_poly.pdbx_strand_id
1 'polypeptide(L)'
;MTKKKDSPRPKRLDLFDKWVEAGILQEKLEAIKKDKRDLWTEKDIAYNLGIRPETFIRLKKKHPEIQEALDTATRVARHDVLSAVYKQVMGYDVIERTTIIDDNGNQKPKRKVSETRRHIPGNIYAAEYLLTKMFGKEFAKDYEMTVLKASLAQENTTNDDEVETTVIVDDIK
;
A
#
# COMPACT_ATOMS: atom_id res chain seq x y z
N MET A 1 -36.38 9.57 54.97
CA MET A 1 -36.16 8.89 53.68
C MET A 1 -34.83 9.31 53.12
N THR A 2 -33.81 8.52 53.32
CA THR A 2 -32.43 8.82 52.89
C THR A 2 -32.25 8.33 51.46
N LYS A 3 -31.99 9.26 50.52
CA LYS A 3 -31.67 8.96 49.12
C LYS A 3 -30.34 8.18 49.09
N LYS A 4 -30.37 6.90 48.63
CA LYS A 4 -29.17 6.10 48.28
C LYS A 4 -28.40 6.90 47.25
N LYS A 5 -27.15 7.31 47.58
CA LYS A 5 -26.17 7.82 46.64
C LYS A 5 -25.86 6.71 45.64
N ASP A 6 -26.28 6.86 44.38
CA ASP A 6 -25.88 5.98 43.30
C ASP A 6 -24.35 6.05 43.17
N SER A 7 -23.68 4.98 43.56
CA SER A 7 -22.25 4.81 43.25
C SER A 7 -22.08 4.72 41.72
N PRO A 8 -21.15 5.48 41.14
CA PRO A 8 -20.94 5.44 39.70
C PRO A 8 -20.57 4.00 39.28
N ARG A 9 -21.31 3.44 38.32
CA ARG A 9 -20.99 2.11 37.77
C ARG A 9 -19.56 2.12 37.24
N PRO A 10 -18.72 1.11 37.57
CA PRO A 10 -17.37 1.02 37.06
C PRO A 10 -17.39 1.10 35.54
N LYS A 11 -16.56 1.97 34.97
CA LYS A 11 -16.41 2.09 33.51
C LYS A 11 -15.95 0.72 33.00
N ARG A 12 -16.72 0.13 32.07
CA ARG A 12 -16.28 -1.09 31.37
C ARG A 12 -15.03 -0.73 30.57
N LEU A 13 -13.91 -1.32 30.93
CA LEU A 13 -12.68 -1.26 30.16
C LEU A 13 -12.94 -1.75 28.73
N ASP A 14 -12.46 -1.02 27.76
CA ASP A 14 -12.50 -1.50 26.38
C ASP A 14 -11.39 -2.57 26.14
N LEU A 15 -11.36 -3.11 24.93
CA LEU A 15 -10.42 -4.18 24.61
C LEU A 15 -8.96 -3.68 24.60
N PHE A 16 -8.74 -2.43 24.20
CA PHE A 16 -7.41 -1.82 24.21
C PHE A 16 -6.89 -1.67 25.64
N ASP A 17 -7.72 -1.14 26.54
CA ASP A 17 -7.36 -0.99 27.96
C ASP A 17 -7.00 -2.37 28.58
N LYS A 18 -7.73 -3.43 28.19
CA LYS A 18 -7.41 -4.80 28.60
C LYS A 18 -6.05 -5.29 28.08
N TRP A 19 -5.68 -4.93 26.84
CA TRP A 19 -4.35 -5.26 26.32
C TRP A 19 -3.24 -4.53 27.06
N VAL A 20 -3.48 -3.28 27.47
CA VAL A 20 -2.56 -2.51 28.30
C VAL A 20 -2.40 -3.16 29.69
N GLU A 21 -3.51 -3.46 30.37
CA GLU A 21 -3.50 -4.10 31.69
C GLU A 21 -2.82 -5.48 31.69
N ALA A 22 -3.05 -6.26 30.62
CA ALA A 22 -2.42 -7.57 30.44
C ALA A 22 -0.95 -7.50 29.99
N GLY A 23 -0.42 -6.30 29.67
CA GLY A 23 0.95 -6.12 29.19
C GLY A 23 1.20 -6.66 27.76
N ILE A 24 0.14 -6.98 27.00
CA ILE A 24 0.23 -7.58 25.66
C ILE A 24 0.04 -6.57 24.53
N LEU A 25 -0.09 -5.28 24.84
CA LEU A 25 -0.37 -4.26 23.85
C LEU A 25 0.68 -4.23 22.72
N GLN A 26 1.96 -4.28 23.07
CA GLN A 26 3.05 -4.26 22.08
C GLN A 26 2.99 -5.47 21.14
N GLU A 27 2.73 -6.66 21.67
CA GLU A 27 2.55 -7.87 20.88
C GLU A 27 1.41 -7.71 19.88
N LYS A 28 0.27 -7.15 20.31
CA LYS A 28 -0.88 -6.90 19.43
C LYS A 28 -0.58 -5.85 18.36
N LEU A 29 0.12 -4.77 18.70
CA LEU A 29 0.55 -3.75 17.75
C LEU A 29 1.55 -4.31 16.73
N GLU A 30 2.50 -5.14 17.15
CA GLU A 30 3.43 -5.81 16.22
C GLU A 30 2.73 -6.82 15.31
N ALA A 31 1.73 -7.56 15.82
CA ALA A 31 0.90 -8.42 14.98
C ALA A 31 0.14 -7.60 13.91
N ILE A 32 -0.46 -6.47 14.28
CA ILE A 32 -1.13 -5.54 13.35
C ILE A 32 -0.15 -5.04 12.27
N LYS A 33 1.06 -4.62 12.68
CA LYS A 33 2.10 -4.15 11.75
C LYS A 33 2.52 -5.24 10.78
N LYS A 34 2.74 -6.46 11.28
CA LYS A 34 3.12 -7.62 10.46
C LYS A 34 2.06 -7.93 9.42
N ASP A 35 0.80 -8.13 9.86
CA ASP A 35 -0.31 -8.47 8.96
C ASP A 35 -0.52 -7.37 7.90
N LYS A 36 -0.43 -6.09 8.31
CA LYS A 36 -0.57 -4.98 7.38
C LYS A 36 0.59 -4.87 6.39
N ARG A 37 1.82 -5.19 6.80
CA ARG A 37 2.98 -5.29 5.91
C ARG A 37 2.80 -6.40 4.90
N ASP A 38 2.19 -7.51 5.29
CA ASP A 38 1.83 -8.64 4.42
C ASP A 38 0.59 -8.35 3.54
N LEU A 39 0.17 -7.07 3.48
CA LEU A 39 -0.93 -6.53 2.66
C LEU A 39 -2.32 -7.05 3.05
N TRP A 40 -2.51 -7.53 4.27
CA TRP A 40 -3.81 -7.95 4.74
C TRP A 40 -4.79 -6.78 4.83
N THR A 41 -6.08 -7.08 4.61
CA THR A 41 -7.14 -6.09 4.81
C THR A 41 -7.40 -5.88 6.31
N GLU A 42 -7.96 -4.72 6.68
CA GLU A 42 -8.32 -4.44 8.08
C GLU A 42 -9.30 -5.48 8.65
N LYS A 43 -10.10 -6.09 7.78
CA LYS A 43 -11.04 -7.15 8.15
C LYS A 43 -10.29 -8.44 8.53
N ASP A 44 -9.28 -8.82 7.75
CA ASP A 44 -8.49 -10.02 8.01
C ASP A 44 -7.63 -9.84 9.26
N ILE A 45 -7.04 -8.65 9.45
CA ILE A 45 -6.31 -8.28 10.67
C ILE A 45 -7.22 -8.42 11.90
N ALA A 46 -8.47 -7.93 11.83
CA ALA A 46 -9.41 -8.08 12.92
C ALA A 46 -9.68 -9.55 13.27
N TYR A 47 -9.87 -10.40 12.25
CA TYR A 47 -10.07 -11.84 12.47
C TYR A 47 -8.83 -12.52 13.07
N ASN A 48 -7.62 -12.14 12.64
CA ASN A 48 -6.38 -12.66 13.21
C ASN A 48 -6.22 -12.27 14.68
N LEU A 49 -6.68 -11.08 15.06
CA LEU A 49 -6.72 -10.63 16.45
C LEU A 49 -7.83 -11.25 17.29
N GLY A 50 -8.71 -12.08 16.67
CA GLY A 50 -9.86 -12.70 17.34
C GLY A 50 -11.00 -11.72 17.65
N ILE A 51 -11.13 -10.60 16.90
CA ILE A 51 -12.14 -9.60 17.13
C ILE A 51 -13.00 -9.35 15.89
N ARG A 52 -14.18 -8.76 16.09
CA ARG A 52 -15.04 -8.39 14.98
C ARG A 52 -14.50 -7.15 14.25
N PRO A 53 -14.64 -7.06 12.91
CA PRO A 53 -14.18 -5.92 12.13
C PRO A 53 -14.72 -4.56 12.63
N GLU A 54 -16.00 -4.52 13.06
CA GLU A 54 -16.60 -3.30 13.59
C GLU A 54 -15.93 -2.86 14.90
N THR A 55 -15.52 -3.84 15.73
CA THR A 55 -14.77 -3.57 16.97
C THR A 55 -13.39 -3.00 16.64
N PHE A 56 -12.71 -3.57 15.65
CA PHE A 56 -11.40 -3.07 15.19
C PHE A 56 -11.49 -1.63 14.67
N ILE A 57 -12.48 -1.32 13.83
CA ILE A 57 -12.71 0.04 13.32
C ILE A 57 -12.95 1.03 14.48
N ARG A 58 -13.73 0.62 15.48
CA ARG A 58 -13.98 1.45 16.67
C ARG A 58 -12.72 1.67 17.50
N LEU A 59 -11.91 0.64 17.71
CA LEU A 59 -10.63 0.73 18.41
C LEU A 59 -9.66 1.65 17.67
N LYS A 60 -9.54 1.50 16.34
CA LYS A 60 -8.72 2.35 15.48
C LYS A 60 -9.08 3.84 15.59
N LYS A 61 -10.38 4.15 15.63
CA LYS A 61 -10.86 5.54 15.80
C LYS A 61 -10.59 6.11 17.19
N LYS A 62 -10.59 5.26 18.22
CA LYS A 62 -10.44 5.68 19.61
C LYS A 62 -8.98 5.76 20.05
N HIS A 63 -8.13 4.89 19.52
CA HIS A 63 -6.73 4.72 19.93
C HIS A 63 -5.80 5.00 18.74
N PRO A 64 -5.13 6.17 18.71
CA PRO A 64 -4.29 6.60 17.60
C PRO A 64 -3.08 5.67 17.38
N GLU A 65 -2.65 4.94 18.42
CA GLU A 65 -1.53 3.99 18.34
C GLU A 65 -1.79 2.86 17.33
N ILE A 66 -3.05 2.42 17.20
CA ILE A 66 -3.45 1.41 16.22
C ILE A 66 -3.37 2.01 14.80
N GLN A 67 -3.83 3.25 14.64
CA GLN A 67 -3.74 3.94 13.35
C GLN A 67 -2.28 4.15 12.94
N GLU A 68 -1.44 4.58 13.86
CA GLU A 68 -0.01 4.78 13.64
C GLU A 68 0.70 3.47 13.25
N ALA A 69 0.34 2.35 13.91
CA ALA A 69 0.87 1.04 13.57
C ALA A 69 0.50 0.64 12.12
N LEU A 70 -0.75 0.86 11.70
CA LEU A 70 -1.20 0.60 10.33
C LEU A 70 -0.51 1.49 9.29
N ASP A 71 -0.36 2.79 9.58
CA ASP A 71 0.27 3.76 8.68
C ASP A 71 1.76 3.48 8.52
N THR A 72 2.44 3.13 9.61
CA THR A 72 3.84 2.74 9.59
C THR A 72 4.06 1.47 8.76
N ALA A 73 3.24 0.44 8.98
CA ALA A 73 3.32 -0.80 8.22
C ALA A 73 3.01 -0.58 6.73
N THR A 74 2.04 0.28 6.41
CA THR A 74 1.70 0.64 5.03
C THR A 74 2.87 1.34 4.33
N ARG A 75 3.58 2.24 5.03
CA ARG A 75 4.79 2.90 4.48
C ARG A 75 5.89 1.90 4.18
N VAL A 76 6.13 0.96 5.10
CA VAL A 76 7.14 -0.10 4.91
C VAL A 76 6.77 -1.00 3.74
N ALA A 77 5.53 -1.50 3.68
CA ALA A 77 5.05 -2.33 2.58
C ALA A 77 5.18 -1.63 1.22
N ARG A 78 4.82 -0.34 1.15
CA ARG A 78 4.98 0.47 -0.06
C ARG A 78 6.45 0.61 -0.48
N HIS A 79 7.35 0.84 0.47
CA HIS A 79 8.79 0.90 0.22
C HIS A 79 9.32 -0.44 -0.30
N ASP A 80 8.90 -1.57 0.30
CA ASP A 80 9.34 -2.90 -0.12
C ASP A 80 8.91 -3.20 -1.56
N VAL A 81 7.65 -2.86 -1.92
CA VAL A 81 7.13 -3.01 -3.29
C VAL A 81 7.90 -2.13 -4.28
N LEU A 82 8.12 -0.84 -3.96
CA LEU A 82 8.89 0.06 -4.81
C LEU A 82 10.33 -0.42 -4.99
N SER A 83 10.97 -0.91 -3.93
CA SER A 83 12.32 -1.47 -3.97
C SER A 83 12.38 -2.70 -4.88
N ALA A 84 11.36 -3.57 -4.84
CA ALA A 84 11.29 -4.74 -5.72
C ALA A 84 11.13 -4.34 -7.19
N VAL A 85 10.27 -3.37 -7.48
CA VAL A 85 10.11 -2.83 -8.85
C VAL A 85 11.40 -2.16 -9.32
N TYR A 86 12.06 -1.37 -8.47
CA TYR A 86 13.34 -0.73 -8.80
C TYR A 86 14.42 -1.75 -9.16
N LYS A 87 14.52 -2.86 -8.42
CA LYS A 87 15.43 -3.96 -8.76
C LYS A 87 15.13 -4.53 -10.15
N GLN A 88 13.85 -4.69 -10.50
CA GLN A 88 13.48 -5.15 -11.84
C GLN A 88 13.85 -4.14 -12.94
N VAL A 89 13.77 -2.84 -12.65
CA VAL A 89 14.18 -1.77 -13.58
C VAL A 89 15.67 -1.81 -13.85
N MET A 90 16.47 -1.89 -12.79
CA MET A 90 17.94 -1.83 -12.88
C MET A 90 18.59 -3.15 -13.29
N GLY A 91 17.85 -4.25 -13.20
CA GLY A 91 18.43 -5.58 -13.25
C GLY A 91 19.10 -5.98 -11.93
N TYR A 92 19.37 -7.25 -11.77
CA TYR A 92 19.98 -7.78 -10.55
C TYR A 92 20.72 -9.09 -10.81
N ASP A 93 21.68 -9.39 -9.93
CA ASP A 93 22.42 -10.64 -9.98
C ASP A 93 21.76 -11.69 -9.10
N VAL A 94 21.61 -12.89 -9.64
CA VAL A 94 21.16 -14.08 -8.92
C VAL A 94 22.33 -15.01 -8.72
N ILE A 95 22.51 -15.48 -7.49
CA ILE A 95 23.48 -16.52 -7.14
C ILE A 95 22.70 -17.81 -6.96
N GLU A 96 22.85 -18.70 -7.93
CA GLU A 96 22.29 -20.06 -7.85
C GLU A 96 23.32 -20.97 -7.17
N ARG A 97 22.95 -21.53 -6.02
CA ARG A 97 23.78 -22.48 -5.29
C ARG A 97 23.21 -23.87 -5.44
N THR A 98 23.88 -24.71 -6.23
CA THR A 98 23.51 -26.11 -6.42
C THR A 98 24.36 -26.98 -5.51
N THR A 99 23.72 -27.78 -4.66
CA THR A 99 24.38 -28.76 -3.81
C THR A 99 24.12 -30.15 -4.37
N ILE A 100 25.13 -30.81 -4.85
CA ILE A 100 25.07 -32.22 -5.30
C ILE A 100 25.63 -33.08 -4.18
N ILE A 101 24.85 -34.05 -3.73
CA ILE A 101 25.26 -35.05 -2.74
C ILE A 101 25.46 -36.34 -3.53
N ASP A 102 26.70 -36.77 -3.62
CA ASP A 102 27.07 -38.02 -4.27
C ASP A 102 27.19 -39.09 -3.16
N ASP A 103 26.20 -39.98 -3.12
CA ASP A 103 26.11 -41.07 -2.16
C ASP A 103 26.25 -42.42 -2.89
N ASN A 104 27.47 -42.88 -3.02
CA ASN A 104 27.78 -44.17 -3.67
C ASN A 104 27.64 -45.37 -2.72
N GLY A 105 26.95 -45.22 -1.58
CA GLY A 105 26.59 -46.33 -0.68
C GLY A 105 27.76 -47.00 0.10
N ASN A 106 28.99 -46.89 -0.38
CA ASN A 106 30.17 -47.53 0.22
C ASN A 106 31.21 -46.55 0.81
N GLN A 107 30.97 -45.23 0.65
CA GLN A 107 31.85 -44.16 1.17
C GLN A 107 31.01 -43.05 1.79
N LYS A 108 31.65 -42.22 2.65
CA LYS A 108 30.99 -41.04 3.19
C LYS A 108 30.48 -40.16 2.06
N PRO A 109 29.20 -39.69 2.09
CA PRO A 109 28.64 -38.88 1.02
C PRO A 109 29.48 -37.63 0.78
N LYS A 110 29.89 -37.42 -0.47
CA LYS A 110 30.64 -36.23 -0.89
C LYS A 110 29.68 -35.14 -1.29
N ARG A 111 29.80 -34.01 -0.63
CA ARG A 111 29.00 -32.79 -0.93
C ARG A 111 29.79 -31.89 -1.86
N LYS A 112 29.31 -31.69 -3.09
CA LYS A 112 29.81 -30.70 -4.03
C LYS A 112 28.86 -29.51 -4.07
N VAL A 113 29.37 -28.32 -3.77
CA VAL A 113 28.62 -27.06 -3.87
C VAL A 113 29.14 -26.31 -5.10
N SER A 114 28.23 -25.97 -6.00
CA SER A 114 28.52 -25.13 -7.17
C SER A 114 27.71 -23.84 -7.03
N GLU A 115 28.39 -22.70 -7.18
CA GLU A 115 27.76 -21.39 -7.24
C GLU A 115 27.86 -20.83 -8.66
N THR A 116 26.73 -20.47 -9.23
CA THR A 116 26.67 -19.82 -10.54
C THR A 116 26.03 -18.44 -10.36
N ARG A 117 26.73 -17.39 -10.77
CA ARG A 117 26.23 -16.02 -10.79
C ARG A 117 25.66 -15.73 -12.16
N ARG A 118 24.39 -15.33 -12.21
CA ARG A 118 23.70 -14.95 -13.44
C ARG A 118 23.12 -13.55 -13.29
N HIS A 119 23.40 -12.69 -14.26
CA HIS A 119 22.80 -11.37 -14.34
C HIS A 119 21.43 -11.46 -15.01
N ILE A 120 20.39 -10.92 -14.33
CA ILE A 120 19.03 -10.70 -14.89
C ILE A 120 18.99 -9.26 -15.38
N PRO A 121 18.85 -9.01 -16.70
CA PRO A 121 18.82 -7.66 -17.24
C PRO A 121 17.56 -6.91 -16.77
N GLY A 122 17.63 -5.59 -16.77
CA GLY A 122 16.53 -4.72 -16.41
C GLY A 122 15.34 -4.87 -17.35
N ASN A 123 14.14 -4.63 -16.83
CA ASN A 123 12.89 -4.72 -17.56
C ASN A 123 12.39 -3.33 -17.95
N ILE A 124 12.34 -3.04 -19.27
CA ILE A 124 11.92 -1.74 -19.79
C ILE A 124 10.46 -1.39 -19.45
N TYR A 125 9.56 -2.39 -19.42
CA TYR A 125 8.15 -2.15 -19.03
C TYR A 125 8.02 -1.78 -17.56
N ALA A 126 8.84 -2.36 -16.68
CA ALA A 126 8.90 -1.97 -15.28
C ALA A 126 9.44 -0.54 -15.13
N ALA A 127 10.42 -0.15 -15.95
CA ALA A 127 10.95 1.21 -15.99
C ALA A 127 9.89 2.21 -16.43
N GLU A 128 9.19 1.95 -17.55
CA GLU A 128 8.09 2.80 -18.05
C GLU A 128 6.98 2.97 -17.01
N TYR A 129 6.56 1.87 -16.36
CA TYR A 129 5.57 1.91 -15.29
C TYR A 129 6.02 2.79 -14.11
N LEU A 130 7.26 2.60 -13.64
CA LEU A 130 7.79 3.33 -12.49
C LEU A 130 7.91 4.82 -12.81
N LEU A 131 8.47 5.16 -13.97
CA LEU A 131 8.63 6.54 -14.44
C LEU A 131 7.27 7.25 -14.58
N THR A 132 6.28 6.57 -15.18
CA THR A 132 4.92 7.11 -15.30
C THR A 132 4.28 7.37 -13.93
N LYS A 133 4.52 6.50 -12.93
CA LYS A 133 3.99 6.66 -11.58
C LYS A 133 4.69 7.74 -10.77
N MET A 134 6.01 7.90 -10.92
CA MET A 134 6.81 8.84 -10.14
C MET A 134 6.86 10.24 -10.77
N PHE A 135 6.97 10.32 -12.09
CA PHE A 135 7.20 11.57 -12.82
C PHE A 135 6.01 11.99 -13.70
N GLY A 136 4.92 11.21 -13.63
CA GLY A 136 3.68 11.54 -14.32
C GLY A 136 3.61 10.99 -15.74
N LYS A 137 2.62 11.49 -16.47
CA LYS A 137 2.26 10.97 -17.80
C LYS A 137 3.28 11.29 -18.90
N GLU A 138 4.27 12.13 -18.64
CA GLU A 138 5.32 12.51 -19.59
C GLU A 138 6.10 11.32 -20.13
N PHE A 139 6.18 10.23 -19.37
CA PHE A 139 6.84 8.98 -19.74
C PHE A 139 5.86 7.90 -20.22
N ALA A 140 4.58 8.24 -20.36
CA ALA A 140 3.59 7.32 -20.90
C ALA A 140 3.76 7.22 -22.43
N LYS A 141 3.57 6.01 -22.97
CA LYS A 141 3.73 5.72 -24.39
C LYS A 141 2.85 6.59 -25.32
N ASP A 142 1.71 7.06 -24.81
CA ASP A 142 0.75 7.91 -25.54
C ASP A 142 0.71 9.34 -25.00
N TYR A 143 1.79 9.82 -24.37
CA TYR A 143 1.83 11.15 -23.75
C TYR A 143 1.47 12.27 -24.74
N GLU A 144 2.07 12.27 -25.93
CA GLU A 144 1.81 13.27 -26.97
C GLU A 144 0.33 13.31 -27.38
N MET A 145 -0.29 12.13 -27.56
CA MET A 145 -1.71 12.02 -27.85
C MET A 145 -2.60 12.49 -26.68
N THR A 146 -2.15 12.28 -25.47
CA THR A 146 -2.88 12.73 -24.27
C THR A 146 -2.80 14.24 -24.10
N VAL A 147 -1.64 14.84 -24.37
CA VAL A 147 -1.44 16.31 -24.36
C VAL A 147 -2.27 16.95 -25.48
N LEU A 148 -2.23 16.40 -26.69
CA LEU A 148 -3.02 16.90 -27.82
C LEU A 148 -4.52 16.86 -27.54
N LYS A 149 -5.03 15.76 -26.98
CA LYS A 149 -6.45 15.64 -26.58
C LYS A 149 -6.83 16.65 -25.48
N ALA A 150 -5.93 16.90 -24.52
CA ALA A 150 -6.18 17.87 -23.47
C ALA A 150 -6.19 19.31 -24.00
N SER A 151 -5.30 19.67 -24.91
CA SER A 151 -5.29 20.99 -25.54
C SER A 151 -6.53 21.25 -26.40
N LEU A 152 -6.94 20.26 -27.23
CA LEU A 152 -8.17 20.36 -28.01
C LEU A 152 -9.43 20.47 -27.15
N ALA A 153 -9.47 19.81 -25.98
CA ALA A 153 -10.57 19.93 -25.05
C ALA A 153 -10.64 21.32 -24.41
N GLN A 154 -9.48 21.97 -24.13
CA GLN A 154 -9.41 23.33 -23.61
C GLN A 154 -9.83 24.38 -24.66
N GLU A 155 -9.43 24.20 -25.92
CA GLU A 155 -9.85 25.09 -27.02
C GLU A 155 -11.37 25.04 -27.26
N ASN A 156 -11.97 23.87 -27.15
CA ASN A 156 -13.43 23.71 -27.30
C ASN A 156 -14.21 24.35 -26.15
N THR A 157 -13.67 24.39 -24.93
CA THR A 157 -14.34 25.05 -23.80
C THR A 157 -14.22 26.58 -23.83
N THR A 158 -13.18 27.13 -24.45
CA THR A 158 -13.04 28.59 -24.62
C THR A 158 -13.89 29.14 -25.77
N ASN A 159 -14.21 28.32 -26.77
CA ASN A 159 -15.08 28.72 -27.89
C ASN A 159 -16.58 28.69 -27.56
N ASP A 160 -16.99 27.99 -26.52
CA ASP A 160 -18.41 27.97 -26.07
C ASP A 160 -18.78 29.20 -25.24
N ASP A 161 -17.82 29.99 -24.74
CA ASP A 161 -18.08 31.22 -23.98
C ASP A 161 -18.16 32.48 -24.86
N GLU A 162 -17.80 32.43 -26.15
CA GLU A 162 -18.04 33.49 -27.12
C GLU A 162 -19.40 33.30 -27.83
N VAL A 163 -20.49 33.48 -27.09
CA VAL A 163 -21.81 33.68 -27.70
C VAL A 163 -21.80 35.09 -28.32
N GLU A 164 -21.55 35.18 -29.63
CA GLU A 164 -21.85 36.37 -30.41
C GLU A 164 -23.32 36.74 -30.24
N THR A 165 -23.61 37.70 -29.40
CA THR A 165 -24.91 38.38 -29.36
C THR A 165 -25.00 39.30 -30.59
N THR A 166 -25.51 38.76 -31.70
CA THR A 166 -25.95 39.59 -32.83
C THR A 166 -27.18 40.40 -32.41
N VAL A 167 -26.95 41.67 -32.11
CA VAL A 167 -28.06 42.62 -31.90
C VAL A 167 -28.59 42.97 -33.30
N ILE A 168 -29.75 42.40 -33.64
CA ILE A 168 -30.55 42.81 -34.80
C ILE A 168 -31.25 44.15 -34.46
N VAL A 169 -30.75 45.24 -34.99
CA VAL A 169 -31.48 46.54 -34.92
C VAL A 169 -32.43 46.60 -36.10
N ASP A 170 -33.72 46.34 -35.83
CA ASP A 170 -34.79 46.62 -36.80
C ASP A 170 -35.08 48.11 -36.85
N ASP A 171 -34.54 48.79 -37.86
CA ASP A 171 -34.98 50.10 -38.25
C ASP A 171 -36.24 49.99 -39.15
N ILE A 172 -37.41 50.03 -38.52
CA ILE A 172 -38.67 50.24 -39.25
C ILE A 172 -39.01 51.73 -39.22
N LYS A 173 -38.95 52.36 -40.41
CA LYS A 173 -39.65 53.59 -40.71
C LYS A 173 -41.01 53.27 -41.30
#